data_c40db54e8fed3d48114c59ee8ef1ea20
#
_entry.id   c40db54e8fed3d48114c59ee8ef1ea20
#
_cell.length_a   1.000
_cell.length_b   1.000
_cell.length_c   1.000
_cell.angle_alpha   90.00
_cell.angle_beta   90.00
_cell.angle_gamma   90.00
#
_symmetry.space_group_name_H-M   'P 1'
#
loop_
_entity.id
_entity.type
_entity.pdbx_description
1 polymer ?
#
loop_
_entity_poly.entity_id
_entity_poly.type
_entity_poly.pdbx_seq_one_letter_code
_entity_poly.pdbx_strand_id
1 'polypeptide(L)'
;MNIAAWLERTAAAWPEAPAVYHGTTCVADYAAFYAMAQRVAGWLQAQSIGPGARVGLWLGNGPDYLPLLYGIWQAGAAAVPINAKLHPREVAWILENSSASLCFVDADAGADLAHAVAGSAPVQITTLARKGGLQALAACLGDARPLAHPQPRAGGDLAWLFYTSGTTGRPKGVQITHRMLRTMALDYLACVDDVCAQDCAIYAAPMSHGAGLYNIMHVLKGARHVCPGSGGFDPDEIFALAAHFQRVHMFAAPTMVKRMTLAAQASGADGAGLRSVIYGGGPMYVADIEQAVARFGPIFIQIYGQGECPMAITTLSRAEVADRSHPNWRARLASVGRAQTSAELRIGDETGQPLPPGTVGEIMVRGDAVMPGYWQNPQANAKALLDGWLMTGDMGFLDEDGYLTLQDRSKDLIISGGSNIYPREVEEVVLQHPLVEEISVVGAPHPDWGEIVVAFVVTTGGQPIDPAALDAHCMAHIARFKRPKQWRQVAALPKNNYGKVLKTTLRQWVADAGPGEEP
;
A
#
# COMPACT_ATOMS: atom_id res chain seq x y z
N MET A 1 -9.93 10.93 -20.26
CA MET A 1 -11.25 10.36 -19.83
C MET A 1 -11.27 10.34 -18.32
N ASN A 2 -12.34 10.89 -17.73
CA ASN A 2 -12.59 10.83 -16.29
C ASN A 2 -12.83 9.37 -15.86
N ILE A 3 -12.15 8.91 -14.78
CA ILE A 3 -12.30 7.53 -14.30
C ILE A 3 -13.70 7.22 -13.76
N ALA A 4 -14.45 8.23 -13.29
CA ALA A 4 -15.83 8.08 -12.85
C ALA A 4 -16.78 7.58 -13.95
N ALA A 5 -16.43 7.78 -15.22
CA ALA A 5 -17.20 7.25 -16.35
C ALA A 5 -17.27 5.69 -16.37
N TRP A 6 -16.41 5.02 -15.63
CA TRP A 6 -16.49 3.56 -15.50
C TRP A 6 -17.64 3.15 -14.58
N LEU A 7 -17.87 3.88 -13.48
CA LEU A 7 -19.05 3.64 -12.64
C LEU A 7 -20.36 3.95 -13.39
N GLU A 8 -20.41 5.08 -14.14
CA GLU A 8 -21.55 5.42 -14.96
C GLU A 8 -21.92 4.29 -15.93
N ARG A 9 -20.94 3.77 -16.68
CA ARG A 9 -21.16 2.67 -17.62
C ARG A 9 -21.60 1.38 -16.94
N THR A 10 -21.02 1.06 -15.79
CA THR A 10 -21.36 -0.14 -15.03
C THR A 10 -22.78 -0.05 -14.46
N ALA A 11 -23.15 1.11 -13.90
CA ALA A 11 -24.51 1.34 -13.41
C ALA A 11 -25.56 1.32 -14.52
N ALA A 12 -25.22 1.78 -15.72
CA ALA A 12 -26.09 1.70 -16.88
C ALA A 12 -26.27 0.25 -17.39
N ALA A 13 -25.20 -0.56 -17.35
CA ALA A 13 -25.22 -1.94 -17.82
C ALA A 13 -25.89 -2.91 -16.83
N TRP A 14 -25.66 -2.72 -15.53
CA TRP A 14 -26.11 -3.60 -14.46
C TRP A 14 -26.67 -2.82 -13.26
N PRO A 15 -27.76 -2.05 -13.41
CA PRO A 15 -28.26 -1.14 -12.37
C PRO A 15 -28.63 -1.85 -11.07
N GLU A 16 -29.23 -3.02 -11.16
CA GLU A 16 -29.71 -3.81 -10.00
C GLU A 16 -28.64 -4.75 -9.41
N ALA A 17 -27.44 -4.81 -10.01
CA ALA A 17 -26.37 -5.64 -9.47
C ALA A 17 -25.92 -5.11 -8.10
N PRO A 18 -25.80 -5.99 -7.08
CA PRO A 18 -25.37 -5.57 -5.74
C PRO A 18 -23.95 -5.01 -5.80
N ALA A 19 -23.75 -3.80 -5.27
CA ALA A 19 -22.50 -3.08 -5.40
C ALA A 19 -21.75 -2.89 -4.07
N VAL A 20 -22.37 -2.23 -3.09
CA VAL A 20 -21.70 -1.82 -1.85
C VAL A 20 -22.30 -2.55 -0.66
N TYR A 21 -21.41 -3.09 0.18
CA TYR A 21 -21.76 -3.84 1.38
C TYR A 21 -21.10 -3.27 2.62
N HIS A 22 -21.78 -3.37 3.76
CA HIS A 22 -21.22 -3.20 5.10
C HIS A 22 -21.39 -4.52 5.86
N GLY A 23 -20.29 -5.17 6.16
CA GLY A 23 -20.33 -6.57 6.56
C GLY A 23 -21.02 -7.42 5.49
N THR A 24 -22.05 -8.18 5.85
CA THR A 24 -22.84 -8.99 4.92
C THR A 24 -24.07 -8.28 4.35
N THR A 25 -24.35 -7.04 4.79
CA THR A 25 -25.55 -6.30 4.38
C THR A 25 -25.27 -5.50 3.10
N CYS A 26 -26.02 -5.75 2.04
CA CYS A 26 -26.03 -4.91 0.84
C CYS A 26 -26.68 -3.56 1.16
N VAL A 27 -25.94 -2.47 1.00
CA VAL A 27 -26.43 -1.10 1.28
C VAL A 27 -26.68 -0.29 0.02
N ALA A 28 -26.16 -0.73 -1.14
CA ALA A 28 -26.44 -0.14 -2.44
C ALA A 28 -26.19 -1.15 -3.56
N ASP A 29 -27.06 -1.15 -4.57
CA ASP A 29 -26.79 -1.66 -5.91
C ASP A 29 -26.00 -0.63 -6.73
N TYR A 30 -25.65 -0.95 -7.97
CA TYR A 30 -24.90 -0.03 -8.83
C TYR A 30 -25.69 1.23 -9.20
N ALA A 31 -27.01 1.17 -9.33
CA ALA A 31 -27.85 2.35 -9.58
C ALA A 31 -27.80 3.30 -8.38
N ALA A 32 -27.99 2.79 -7.16
CA ALA A 32 -27.94 3.58 -5.93
C ALA A 32 -26.52 4.12 -5.66
N PHE A 33 -25.48 3.32 -5.91
CA PHE A 33 -24.10 3.76 -5.78
C PHE A 33 -23.82 4.95 -6.74
N TYR A 34 -24.19 4.83 -8.01
CA TYR A 34 -24.00 5.90 -8.98
C TYR A 34 -24.84 7.14 -8.65
N ALA A 35 -26.10 6.96 -8.27
CA ALA A 35 -26.97 8.06 -7.85
C ALA A 35 -26.38 8.82 -6.65
N MET A 36 -25.78 8.13 -5.69
CA MET A 36 -25.10 8.78 -4.57
C MET A 36 -23.85 9.56 -5.02
N ALA A 37 -23.04 9.00 -5.91
CA ALA A 37 -21.89 9.71 -6.50
C ALA A 37 -22.32 10.96 -7.29
N GLN A 38 -23.42 10.89 -8.04
CA GLN A 38 -24.01 12.04 -8.73
C GLN A 38 -24.46 13.15 -7.75
N ARG A 39 -25.08 12.77 -6.61
CA ARG A 39 -25.47 13.73 -5.57
C ARG A 39 -24.27 14.38 -4.90
N VAL A 40 -23.22 13.59 -4.58
CA VAL A 40 -21.93 14.13 -4.05
C VAL A 40 -21.36 15.13 -5.05
N ALA A 41 -21.29 14.80 -6.32
CA ALA A 41 -20.77 15.69 -7.36
C ALA A 41 -21.56 16.99 -7.49
N GLY A 42 -22.90 16.89 -7.48
CA GLY A 42 -23.77 18.07 -7.54
C GLY A 42 -23.64 18.95 -6.29
N TRP A 43 -23.51 18.33 -5.12
CA TRP A 43 -23.30 19.04 -3.85
C TRP A 43 -21.95 19.79 -3.86
N LEU A 44 -20.88 19.17 -4.37
CA LEU A 44 -19.56 19.81 -4.53
C LEU A 44 -19.63 20.99 -5.50
N GLN A 45 -20.33 20.84 -6.64
CA GLN A 45 -20.52 21.94 -7.60
C GLN A 45 -21.28 23.12 -7.00
N ALA A 46 -22.30 22.87 -6.17
CA ALA A 46 -23.04 23.93 -5.49
C ALA A 46 -22.14 24.75 -4.55
N GLN A 47 -21.00 24.20 -4.13
CA GLN A 47 -19.97 24.89 -3.34
C GLN A 47 -18.78 25.37 -4.19
N SER A 48 -18.96 25.45 -5.51
CA SER A 48 -17.90 25.86 -6.45
C SER A 48 -16.69 24.94 -6.47
N ILE A 49 -16.85 23.67 -6.09
CA ILE A 49 -15.81 22.64 -6.12
C ILE A 49 -16.00 21.78 -7.37
N GLY A 50 -15.02 21.81 -8.26
CA GLY A 50 -15.07 21.11 -9.56
C GLY A 50 -13.68 20.91 -10.15
N PRO A 51 -13.52 20.99 -11.48
CA PRO A 51 -12.27 20.77 -12.17
C PRO A 51 -11.11 21.57 -11.58
N GLY A 52 -10.01 20.86 -11.22
CA GLY A 52 -8.83 21.46 -10.64
C GLY A 52 -8.88 21.69 -9.11
N ALA A 53 -10.01 21.48 -8.45
CA ALA A 53 -10.10 21.48 -6.99
C ALA A 53 -9.58 20.17 -6.38
N ARG A 54 -9.22 20.19 -5.09
CA ARG A 54 -8.82 19.02 -4.29
C ARG A 54 -9.76 18.90 -3.10
N VAL A 55 -10.18 17.65 -2.81
CA VAL A 55 -11.10 17.33 -1.72
C VAL A 55 -10.46 16.27 -0.83
N GLY A 56 -10.24 16.61 0.44
CA GLY A 56 -9.72 15.71 1.44
C GLY A 56 -10.73 14.63 1.84
N LEU A 57 -10.24 13.40 2.06
CA LEU A 57 -10.99 12.29 2.62
C LEU A 57 -10.21 11.76 3.84
N TRP A 58 -10.48 12.30 5.02
CA TRP A 58 -9.91 11.82 6.29
C TRP A 58 -10.95 10.98 7.03
N LEU A 59 -11.17 9.79 6.48
CA LEU A 59 -12.23 8.86 6.87
C LEU A 59 -11.67 7.46 7.09
N GLY A 60 -12.24 6.73 8.02
CA GLY A 60 -12.06 5.28 8.13
C GLY A 60 -12.69 4.54 6.93
N ASN A 61 -12.41 3.22 6.81
CA ASN A 61 -13.10 2.40 5.81
C ASN A 61 -14.60 2.36 6.13
N GLY A 62 -15.42 2.58 5.11
CA GLY A 62 -16.87 2.59 5.24
C GLY A 62 -17.57 2.53 3.89
N PRO A 63 -18.86 2.18 3.86
CA PRO A 63 -19.62 2.04 2.62
C PRO A 63 -19.85 3.37 1.89
N ASP A 64 -19.68 4.50 2.55
CA ASP A 64 -19.73 5.87 2.02
C ASP A 64 -18.46 6.30 1.28
N TYR A 65 -17.35 5.60 1.53
CA TYR A 65 -16.04 5.98 0.97
C TYR A 65 -16.04 5.96 -0.57
N LEU A 66 -16.53 4.91 -1.20
CA LEU A 66 -16.54 4.81 -2.66
C LEU A 66 -17.50 5.82 -3.32
N PRO A 67 -18.75 6.03 -2.84
CA PRO A 67 -19.62 7.09 -3.34
C PRO A 67 -19.00 8.49 -3.24
N LEU A 68 -18.29 8.80 -2.16
CA LEU A 68 -17.52 10.05 -2.03
C LEU A 68 -16.41 10.15 -3.06
N LEU A 69 -15.58 9.11 -3.18
CA LEU A 69 -14.45 9.07 -4.10
C LEU A 69 -14.92 9.26 -5.57
N TYR A 70 -15.94 8.50 -5.98
CA TYR A 70 -16.48 8.61 -7.33
C TYR A 70 -17.21 9.94 -7.55
N GLY A 71 -17.89 10.49 -6.54
CA GLY A 71 -18.52 11.79 -6.61
C GLY A 71 -17.51 12.94 -6.78
N ILE A 72 -16.36 12.87 -6.10
CA ILE A 72 -15.26 13.81 -6.28
C ILE A 72 -14.75 13.76 -7.73
N TRP A 73 -14.48 12.56 -8.25
CA TRP A 73 -14.06 12.39 -9.63
C TRP A 73 -15.14 12.82 -10.64
N GLN A 74 -16.42 12.56 -10.35
CA GLN A 74 -17.53 12.97 -11.19
C GLN A 74 -17.63 14.50 -11.27
N ALA A 75 -17.40 15.21 -10.17
CA ALA A 75 -17.31 16.67 -10.15
C ALA A 75 -16.05 17.20 -10.90
N GLY A 76 -15.15 16.34 -11.33
CA GLY A 76 -13.89 16.68 -11.97
C GLY A 76 -12.80 17.15 -11.02
N ALA A 77 -13.02 17.04 -9.72
CA ALA A 77 -12.05 17.32 -8.68
C ALA A 77 -11.10 16.13 -8.43
N ALA A 78 -9.97 16.39 -7.76
CA ALA A 78 -9.06 15.34 -7.31
C ALA A 78 -9.30 15.00 -5.85
N ALA A 79 -9.28 13.70 -5.53
CA ALA A 79 -9.33 13.23 -4.16
C ALA A 79 -7.96 13.38 -3.48
N VAL A 80 -7.96 13.72 -2.19
CA VAL A 80 -6.80 13.69 -1.29
C VAL A 80 -7.13 12.71 -0.15
N PRO A 81 -7.00 11.40 -0.39
CA PRO A 81 -7.24 10.43 0.66
C PRO A 81 -6.17 10.50 1.73
N ILE A 82 -6.61 10.55 2.97
CA ILE A 82 -5.76 10.74 4.15
C ILE A 82 -5.99 9.57 5.10
N ASN A 83 -4.92 8.99 5.62
CA ASN A 83 -5.04 7.90 6.59
C ASN A 83 -5.77 8.36 7.85
N ALA A 84 -6.86 7.67 8.19
CA ALA A 84 -7.71 7.98 9.34
C ALA A 84 -6.96 7.97 10.69
N LYS A 85 -5.78 7.34 10.76
CA LYS A 85 -4.96 7.24 11.97
C LYS A 85 -3.92 8.36 12.13
N LEU A 86 -3.85 9.32 11.18
CA LEU A 86 -2.92 10.44 11.30
C LEU A 86 -3.39 11.41 12.39
N HIS A 87 -2.41 12.07 13.01
CA HIS A 87 -2.71 13.13 13.97
C HIS A 87 -3.32 14.36 13.27
N PRO A 88 -4.28 15.09 13.84
CA PRO A 88 -4.92 16.25 13.22
C PRO A 88 -3.95 17.31 12.66
N ARG A 89 -2.79 17.53 13.29
CA ARG A 89 -1.74 18.45 12.79
C ARG A 89 -1.09 17.96 11.49
N GLU A 90 -0.94 16.65 11.32
CA GLU A 90 -0.41 16.07 10.07
C GLU A 90 -1.45 16.22 8.95
N VAL A 91 -2.72 16.00 9.30
CA VAL A 91 -3.85 16.20 8.37
C VAL A 91 -3.95 17.67 7.94
N ALA A 92 -3.88 18.61 8.89
CA ALA A 92 -3.90 20.06 8.61
C ALA A 92 -2.78 20.43 7.62
N TRP A 93 -1.57 19.92 7.84
CA TRP A 93 -0.45 20.14 6.90
C TRP A 93 -0.72 19.56 5.52
N ILE A 94 -1.31 18.36 5.41
CA ILE A 94 -1.67 17.76 4.12
C ILE A 94 -2.71 18.61 3.38
N LEU A 95 -3.74 19.08 4.10
CA LEU A 95 -4.79 19.92 3.53
C LEU A 95 -4.24 21.26 3.04
N GLU A 96 -3.35 21.90 3.79
CA GLU A 96 -2.67 23.12 3.39
C GLU A 96 -1.78 22.89 2.18
N ASN A 97 -0.88 21.90 2.22
CA ASN A 97 0.04 21.59 1.11
C ASN A 97 -0.69 21.20 -0.17
N SER A 98 -1.77 20.42 -0.07
CA SER A 98 -2.61 20.06 -1.22
C SER A 98 -3.46 21.23 -1.71
N SER A 99 -3.58 22.32 -0.95
CA SER A 99 -4.57 23.38 -1.14
C SER A 99 -5.98 22.82 -1.31
N ALA A 100 -6.36 21.88 -0.44
CA ALA A 100 -7.69 21.27 -0.45
C ALA A 100 -8.75 22.31 -0.09
N SER A 101 -9.81 22.39 -0.89
CA SER A 101 -10.90 23.34 -0.66
C SER A 101 -11.88 22.83 0.40
N LEU A 102 -11.99 21.52 0.54
CA LEU A 102 -12.90 20.84 1.46
C LEU A 102 -12.27 19.54 1.98
N CYS A 103 -12.62 19.13 3.20
CA CYS A 103 -12.29 17.83 3.75
C CYS A 103 -13.53 17.17 4.37
N PHE A 104 -13.85 15.95 3.90
CA PHE A 104 -14.76 15.07 4.61
C PHE A 104 -14.01 14.37 5.74
N VAL A 105 -14.61 14.34 6.93
CA VAL A 105 -13.98 13.82 8.14
C VAL A 105 -14.98 13.07 9.00
N ASP A 106 -14.53 12.01 9.68
CA ASP A 106 -15.35 11.33 10.68
C ASP A 106 -15.78 12.33 11.77
N ALA A 107 -17.04 12.29 12.19
CA ALA A 107 -17.62 13.29 13.10
C ALA A 107 -16.83 13.44 14.40
N ASP A 108 -16.29 12.32 14.92
CA ASP A 108 -15.53 12.29 16.17
C ASP A 108 -14.20 13.08 16.09
N ALA A 109 -13.65 13.26 14.87
CA ALA A 109 -12.39 13.95 14.62
C ALA A 109 -12.55 15.38 14.08
N GLY A 110 -13.80 15.81 13.79
CA GLY A 110 -14.08 17.08 13.15
C GLY A 110 -13.64 18.29 13.97
N ALA A 111 -13.87 18.27 15.30
CA ALA A 111 -13.51 19.37 16.20
C ALA A 111 -11.98 19.52 16.31
N ASP A 112 -11.26 18.41 16.42
CA ASP A 112 -9.80 18.41 16.51
C ASP A 112 -9.15 18.91 15.22
N LEU A 113 -9.71 18.53 14.07
CA LEU A 113 -9.24 19.06 12.78
C LEU A 113 -9.54 20.55 12.65
N ALA A 114 -10.73 21.00 13.02
CA ALA A 114 -11.09 22.42 12.98
C ALA A 114 -10.13 23.28 13.82
N HIS A 115 -9.74 22.77 15.00
CA HIS A 115 -8.73 23.41 15.83
C HIS A 115 -7.33 23.39 15.18
N ALA A 116 -6.94 22.29 14.55
CA ALA A 116 -5.62 22.14 13.94
C ALA A 116 -5.42 23.00 12.68
N VAL A 117 -6.50 23.29 11.92
CA VAL A 117 -6.45 24.17 10.73
C VAL A 117 -6.70 25.65 11.07
N ALA A 118 -6.98 26.00 12.32
CA ALA A 118 -7.22 27.37 12.72
C ALA A 118 -5.98 28.23 12.44
N GLY A 119 -6.16 29.29 11.60
CA GLY A 119 -5.06 30.15 11.17
C GLY A 119 -4.34 29.74 9.87
N SER A 120 -4.69 28.59 9.29
CA SER A 120 -4.21 28.16 7.96
C SER A 120 -5.12 28.69 6.84
N ALA A 121 -4.79 28.36 5.58
CA ALA A 121 -5.66 28.64 4.45
C ALA A 121 -7.06 28.01 4.68
N PRO A 122 -8.16 28.70 4.31
CA PRO A 122 -9.50 28.24 4.62
C PRO A 122 -9.80 26.92 3.90
N VAL A 123 -10.09 25.87 4.68
CA VAL A 123 -10.60 24.59 4.23
C VAL A 123 -11.95 24.34 4.87
N GLN A 124 -12.95 23.99 4.06
CA GLN A 124 -14.26 23.62 4.59
C GLN A 124 -14.20 22.21 5.19
N ILE A 125 -14.62 22.07 6.45
CA ILE A 125 -14.70 20.77 7.11
C ILE A 125 -16.14 20.29 7.08
N THR A 126 -16.36 19.09 6.57
CA THR A 126 -17.68 18.43 6.48
C THR A 126 -17.62 17.11 7.24
N THR A 127 -18.33 17.06 8.38
CA THR A 127 -18.35 15.89 9.25
C THR A 127 -19.38 14.86 8.83
N LEU A 128 -19.02 13.59 8.89
CA LEU A 128 -19.90 12.45 8.60
C LEU A 128 -20.02 11.56 9.84
N ALA A 129 -21.22 11.14 10.18
CA ALA A 129 -21.46 10.24 11.31
C ALA A 129 -20.99 8.83 10.96
N ARG A 130 -19.95 8.33 11.61
CA ARG A 130 -19.28 7.05 11.30
C ARG A 130 -20.24 5.85 11.26
N LYS A 131 -21.24 5.80 12.14
CA LYS A 131 -22.22 4.70 12.19
C LYS A 131 -23.36 4.82 11.18
N GLY A 132 -23.45 5.92 10.45
CA GLY A 132 -24.57 6.20 9.55
C GLY A 132 -24.35 5.72 8.10
N GLY A 133 -23.11 5.47 7.69
CA GLY A 133 -22.76 5.04 6.33
C GLY A 133 -23.44 5.90 5.26
N LEU A 134 -24.08 5.26 4.27
CA LEU A 134 -24.76 5.98 3.17
C LEU A 134 -25.92 6.87 3.65
N GLN A 135 -26.57 6.58 4.76
CA GLN A 135 -27.65 7.42 5.31
C GLN A 135 -27.09 8.74 5.86
N ALA A 136 -25.96 8.68 6.58
CA ALA A 136 -25.29 9.88 7.06
C ALA A 136 -24.77 10.74 5.89
N LEU A 137 -24.22 10.12 4.87
CA LEU A 137 -23.83 10.82 3.64
C LEU A 137 -25.06 11.47 2.96
N ALA A 138 -26.15 10.74 2.80
CA ALA A 138 -27.38 11.26 2.21
C ALA A 138 -27.95 12.46 2.99
N ALA A 139 -27.92 12.41 4.32
CA ALA A 139 -28.35 13.52 5.18
C ALA A 139 -27.42 14.74 5.05
N CYS A 140 -26.12 14.54 4.94
CA CYS A 140 -25.14 15.61 4.71
C CYS A 140 -25.37 16.34 3.39
N LEU A 141 -25.71 15.59 2.32
CA LEU A 141 -25.93 16.14 0.99
C LEU A 141 -27.28 16.86 0.84
N GLY A 142 -28.25 16.62 1.74
CA GLY A 142 -29.61 17.20 1.67
C GLY A 142 -30.27 17.02 0.30
N ASP A 143 -30.88 18.08 -0.20
CA ASP A 143 -31.55 18.12 -1.50
C ASP A 143 -30.65 18.52 -2.68
N ALA A 144 -29.35 18.21 -2.58
CA ALA A 144 -28.40 18.53 -3.65
C ALA A 144 -28.83 17.91 -4.98
N ARG A 145 -28.88 18.75 -6.03
CA ARG A 145 -29.20 18.29 -7.39
C ARG A 145 -28.07 17.41 -7.90
N PRO A 146 -28.38 16.19 -8.38
CA PRO A 146 -27.37 15.31 -8.95
C PRO A 146 -26.68 15.93 -10.18
N LEU A 147 -25.38 15.74 -10.31
CA LEU A 147 -24.67 16.00 -11.55
C LEU A 147 -24.83 14.78 -12.46
N ALA A 148 -25.54 14.95 -13.58
CA ALA A 148 -25.97 13.83 -14.41
C ALA A 148 -24.82 12.99 -14.99
N HIS A 149 -23.73 13.64 -15.41
CA HIS A 149 -22.59 12.97 -16.06
C HIS A 149 -21.27 13.45 -15.47
N PRO A 150 -20.20 12.61 -15.50
CA PRO A 150 -18.89 13.02 -15.08
C PRO A 150 -18.36 14.21 -15.88
N GLN A 151 -17.80 15.20 -15.19
CA GLN A 151 -17.14 16.33 -15.84
C GLN A 151 -16.00 15.83 -16.75
N PRO A 152 -15.87 16.36 -17.98
CA PRO A 152 -14.81 15.99 -18.89
C PRO A 152 -13.43 16.21 -18.26
N ARG A 153 -12.57 15.17 -18.29
CA ARG A 153 -11.17 15.25 -17.83
C ARG A 153 -10.24 14.64 -18.87
N ALA A 154 -9.06 15.24 -19.03
CA ALA A 154 -7.98 14.62 -19.79
C ALA A 154 -7.33 13.48 -19.00
N GLY A 155 -6.62 12.58 -19.68
CA GLY A 155 -5.91 11.49 -19.00
C GLY A 155 -4.81 11.98 -18.06
N GLY A 156 -4.17 13.09 -18.39
CA GLY A 156 -3.12 13.71 -17.59
C GLY A 156 -3.60 14.58 -16.42
N ASP A 157 -4.93 14.80 -16.29
CA ASP A 157 -5.46 15.58 -15.18
C ASP A 157 -5.35 14.79 -13.88
N LEU A 158 -5.12 15.53 -12.77
CA LEU A 158 -5.03 14.97 -11.42
C LEU A 158 -6.36 14.32 -11.01
N ALA A 159 -6.29 13.06 -10.55
CA ALA A 159 -7.43 12.33 -10.02
C ALA A 159 -7.29 12.04 -8.52
N TRP A 160 -6.05 11.81 -8.08
CA TRP A 160 -5.75 11.45 -6.69
C TRP A 160 -4.41 12.06 -6.31
N LEU A 161 -4.36 12.78 -5.21
CA LEU A 161 -3.12 13.28 -4.64
C LEU A 161 -2.76 12.41 -3.43
N PHE A 162 -1.74 11.58 -3.60
CA PHE A 162 -1.38 10.56 -2.65
C PHE A 162 -0.18 10.99 -1.79
N TYR A 163 -0.36 11.11 -0.47
CA TYR A 163 0.71 11.50 0.43
C TYR A 163 1.46 10.30 0.97
N THR A 164 2.74 10.20 0.61
CA THR A 164 3.66 9.18 1.12
C THR A 164 4.47 9.74 2.29
N SER A 165 4.75 8.91 3.30
CA SER A 165 5.69 9.24 4.36
C SER A 165 7.09 9.39 3.74
N GLY A 166 7.50 10.62 3.51
CA GLY A 166 8.84 10.92 3.01
C GLY A 166 9.91 10.50 4.01
N THR A 167 11.06 10.10 3.47
CA THR A 167 12.24 9.73 4.29
C THR A 167 12.94 10.93 4.93
N THR A 168 12.52 12.14 4.58
CA THR A 168 13.13 13.43 4.94
C THR A 168 12.25 14.30 5.85
N GLY A 169 11.28 13.72 6.55
CA GLY A 169 10.47 14.38 7.57
C GLY A 169 9.02 14.67 7.15
N ARG A 170 8.75 15.48 6.11
CA ARG A 170 7.38 15.80 5.70
C ARG A 170 6.90 14.91 4.56
N PRO A 171 5.63 14.47 4.55
CA PRO A 171 5.06 13.67 3.46
C PRO A 171 5.14 14.40 2.11
N LYS A 172 5.25 13.65 1.01
CA LYS A 172 5.23 14.19 -0.35
C LYS A 172 3.93 13.82 -1.04
N GLY A 173 3.29 14.78 -1.70
CA GLY A 173 2.08 14.53 -2.48
C GLY A 173 2.41 13.98 -3.86
N VAL A 174 2.21 12.71 -4.10
CA VAL A 174 2.35 12.08 -5.41
C VAL A 174 1.14 12.41 -6.26
N GLN A 175 1.35 12.92 -7.46
CA GLN A 175 0.27 13.19 -8.40
C GLN A 175 -0.12 11.92 -9.16
N ILE A 176 -1.30 11.37 -8.88
CA ILE A 176 -1.86 10.24 -9.61
C ILE A 176 -2.94 10.77 -10.56
N THR A 177 -2.75 10.56 -11.86
CA THR A 177 -3.65 11.06 -12.90
C THR A 177 -4.73 10.05 -13.26
N HIS A 178 -5.78 10.49 -13.96
CA HIS A 178 -6.80 9.59 -14.50
C HIS A 178 -6.21 8.53 -15.44
N ARG A 179 -5.14 8.85 -16.19
CA ARG A 179 -4.43 7.90 -17.04
C ARG A 179 -3.75 6.82 -16.20
N MET A 180 -3.02 7.20 -15.16
CA MET A 180 -2.35 6.25 -14.26
C MET A 180 -3.34 5.27 -13.62
N LEU A 181 -4.47 5.77 -13.09
CA LEU A 181 -5.52 4.91 -12.52
C LEU A 181 -6.07 3.91 -13.53
N ARG A 182 -6.31 4.38 -14.75
CA ARG A 182 -6.79 3.52 -15.84
C ARG A 182 -5.75 2.48 -16.23
N THR A 183 -4.49 2.89 -16.41
CA THR A 183 -3.38 1.99 -16.77
C THR A 183 -3.19 0.92 -15.70
N MET A 184 -3.11 1.30 -14.44
CA MET A 184 -3.01 0.38 -13.31
C MET A 184 -4.16 -0.67 -13.30
N ALA A 185 -5.40 -0.23 -13.55
CA ALA A 185 -6.54 -1.15 -13.56
C ALA A 185 -6.51 -2.12 -14.76
N LEU A 186 -6.01 -1.67 -15.91
CA LEU A 186 -5.84 -2.54 -17.09
C LEU A 186 -4.67 -3.50 -16.92
N ASP A 187 -3.56 -3.06 -16.33
CA ASP A 187 -2.44 -3.93 -15.97
C ASP A 187 -2.85 -5.00 -14.97
N TYR A 188 -3.69 -4.64 -13.98
CA TYR A 188 -4.24 -5.63 -13.06
C TYR A 188 -4.95 -6.75 -13.82
N LEU A 189 -5.86 -6.40 -14.74
CA LEU A 189 -6.62 -7.37 -15.53
C LEU A 189 -5.76 -8.15 -16.54
N ALA A 190 -4.62 -7.61 -16.97
CA ALA A 190 -3.70 -8.25 -17.91
C ALA A 190 -2.66 -9.13 -17.24
N CYS A 191 -2.15 -8.74 -16.07
CA CYS A 191 -0.95 -9.32 -15.46
C CYS A 191 -1.18 -9.90 -14.06
N VAL A 192 -2.15 -9.37 -13.29
CA VAL A 192 -2.30 -9.73 -11.88
C VAL A 192 -3.38 -10.79 -11.71
N ASP A 193 -4.64 -10.45 -11.99
CA ASP A 193 -5.76 -11.38 -11.90
C ASP A 193 -6.96 -10.93 -12.77
N ASP A 194 -7.84 -11.85 -13.11
CA ASP A 194 -9.12 -11.54 -13.73
C ASP A 194 -10.16 -11.15 -12.66
N VAL A 195 -11.15 -10.37 -13.06
CA VAL A 195 -12.29 -9.97 -12.23
C VAL A 195 -13.58 -10.16 -13.02
N CYS A 196 -14.61 -10.67 -12.36
CA CYS A 196 -15.96 -10.77 -12.91
C CYS A 196 -17.02 -10.26 -11.94
N ALA A 197 -18.28 -10.12 -12.39
CA ALA A 197 -19.36 -9.57 -11.59
C ALA A 197 -19.68 -10.39 -10.31
N GLN A 198 -19.34 -11.68 -10.30
CA GLN A 198 -19.53 -12.55 -9.14
C GLN A 198 -18.45 -12.39 -8.07
N ASP A 199 -17.36 -11.70 -8.38
CA ASP A 199 -16.26 -11.48 -7.44
C ASP A 199 -16.63 -10.44 -6.39
N CYS A 200 -15.86 -10.41 -5.31
CA CYS A 200 -16.05 -9.53 -4.18
C CYS A 200 -14.71 -8.94 -3.74
N ALA A 201 -14.58 -7.62 -3.74
CA ALA A 201 -13.43 -6.94 -3.16
C ALA A 201 -13.67 -6.60 -1.69
N ILE A 202 -12.85 -7.13 -0.77
CA ILE A 202 -12.90 -6.78 0.66
C ILE A 202 -11.83 -5.72 0.98
N TYR A 203 -12.25 -4.63 1.61
CA TYR A 203 -11.39 -3.51 2.02
C TYR A 203 -11.01 -3.60 3.49
N ALA A 204 -10.16 -4.59 3.84
CA ALA A 204 -9.63 -4.73 5.19
C ALA A 204 -8.42 -3.81 5.46
N ALA A 205 -7.60 -3.55 4.44
CA ALA A 205 -6.56 -2.52 4.50
C ALA A 205 -7.15 -1.12 4.24
N PRO A 206 -6.46 -0.03 4.65
CA PRO A 206 -6.98 1.33 4.49
C PRO A 206 -7.32 1.71 3.05
N MET A 207 -8.57 2.17 2.82
CA MET A 207 -9.02 2.62 1.50
C MET A 207 -8.35 3.92 1.05
N SER A 208 -7.79 4.69 1.99
CA SER A 208 -6.97 5.86 1.70
C SER A 208 -5.60 5.52 1.10
N HIS A 209 -5.26 4.24 0.97
CA HIS A 209 -3.98 3.73 0.48
C HIS A 209 -4.17 2.71 -0.65
N GLY A 210 -3.19 1.84 -0.87
CA GLY A 210 -3.19 0.86 -1.96
C GLY A 210 -4.47 0.06 -2.11
N ALA A 211 -5.07 -0.41 -1.01
CA ALA A 211 -6.31 -1.17 -1.06
C ALA A 211 -7.46 -0.40 -1.71
N GLY A 212 -7.52 0.93 -1.51
CA GLY A 212 -8.55 1.76 -2.13
C GLY A 212 -8.44 1.85 -3.65
N LEU A 213 -7.25 1.66 -4.21
CA LEU A 213 -7.06 1.67 -5.66
C LEU A 213 -7.69 0.45 -6.36
N TYR A 214 -7.81 -0.67 -5.64
CA TYR A 214 -8.37 -1.91 -6.20
C TYR A 214 -9.89 -1.85 -6.47
N ASN A 215 -10.58 -0.79 -6.03
CA ASN A 215 -11.98 -0.61 -6.39
C ASN A 215 -12.20 -0.49 -7.91
N ILE A 216 -11.26 0.10 -8.64
CA ILE A 216 -11.45 0.59 -10.02
C ILE A 216 -11.74 -0.55 -11.00
N MET A 217 -10.94 -1.63 -10.99
CA MET A 217 -11.18 -2.79 -11.84
C MET A 217 -12.42 -3.57 -11.41
N HIS A 218 -12.73 -3.59 -10.10
CA HIS A 218 -13.93 -4.25 -9.58
C HIS A 218 -15.20 -3.49 -9.99
N VAL A 219 -15.19 -2.15 -9.91
CA VAL A 219 -16.29 -1.32 -10.45
C VAL A 219 -16.45 -1.54 -11.95
N LEU A 220 -15.36 -1.55 -12.74
CA LEU A 220 -15.41 -1.78 -14.18
C LEU A 220 -16.11 -3.10 -14.56
N LYS A 221 -15.97 -4.12 -13.71
CA LYS A 221 -16.51 -5.48 -13.92
C LYS A 221 -17.84 -5.75 -13.23
N GLY A 222 -18.41 -4.76 -12.53
CA GLY A 222 -19.68 -4.93 -11.82
C GLY A 222 -19.59 -5.83 -10.59
N ALA A 223 -18.40 -5.97 -10.00
CA ALA A 223 -18.16 -6.79 -8.82
C ALA A 223 -18.63 -6.10 -7.53
N ARG A 224 -18.72 -6.87 -6.44
CA ARG A 224 -19.17 -6.40 -5.13
C ARG A 224 -18.01 -5.74 -4.35
N HIS A 225 -18.34 -4.74 -3.55
CA HIS A 225 -17.40 -3.99 -2.71
C HIS A 225 -17.83 -4.11 -1.25
N VAL A 226 -17.00 -4.72 -0.42
CA VAL A 226 -17.33 -5.02 0.99
C VAL A 226 -16.39 -4.27 1.92
N CYS A 227 -16.97 -3.42 2.77
CA CYS A 227 -16.30 -2.88 3.94
C CYS A 227 -16.61 -3.80 5.13
N PRO A 228 -15.61 -4.39 5.81
CA PRO A 228 -15.83 -5.14 7.04
C PRO A 228 -16.59 -4.32 8.08
N GLY A 229 -17.44 -4.96 8.87
CA GLY A 229 -18.20 -4.32 9.94
C GLY A 229 -17.33 -3.71 11.04
N SER A 230 -16.14 -4.29 11.28
CA SER A 230 -15.10 -3.74 12.16
C SER A 230 -14.47 -2.45 11.60
N GLY A 231 -14.63 -2.16 10.31
CA GLY A 231 -13.97 -1.05 9.61
C GLY A 231 -12.47 -1.27 9.38
N GLY A 232 -11.95 -2.48 9.59
CA GLY A 232 -10.52 -2.75 9.50
C GLY A 232 -10.17 -4.20 9.21
N PHE A 233 -9.02 -4.62 9.71
CA PHE A 233 -8.48 -5.96 9.51
C PHE A 233 -8.64 -6.82 10.78
N ASP A 234 -9.52 -7.77 10.72
CA ASP A 234 -9.69 -8.85 11.67
C ASP A 234 -9.72 -10.18 10.90
N PRO A 235 -8.80 -11.13 11.14
CA PRO A 235 -8.73 -12.39 10.40
C PRO A 235 -10.01 -13.21 10.46
N ASP A 236 -10.65 -13.31 11.62
CA ASP A 236 -11.85 -14.15 11.80
C ASP A 236 -13.03 -13.55 11.04
N GLU A 237 -13.19 -12.23 11.07
CA GLU A 237 -14.17 -11.51 10.25
C GLU A 237 -13.92 -11.71 8.75
N ILE A 238 -12.65 -11.64 8.31
CA ILE A 238 -12.30 -11.87 6.90
C ILE A 238 -12.65 -13.28 6.46
N PHE A 239 -12.38 -14.31 7.28
CA PHE A 239 -12.76 -15.69 6.97
C PHE A 239 -14.28 -15.86 6.89
N ALA A 240 -15.02 -15.25 7.82
CA ALA A 240 -16.49 -15.29 7.80
C ALA A 240 -17.06 -14.60 6.55
N LEU A 241 -16.52 -13.42 6.18
CA LEU A 241 -16.93 -12.71 4.97
C LEU A 241 -16.54 -13.51 3.71
N ALA A 242 -15.36 -14.13 3.67
CA ALA A 242 -14.94 -14.95 2.55
C ALA A 242 -15.86 -16.16 2.35
N ALA A 243 -16.20 -16.85 3.43
CA ALA A 243 -17.14 -17.96 3.41
C ALA A 243 -18.56 -17.53 2.94
N HIS A 244 -19.00 -16.32 3.30
CA HIS A 244 -20.31 -15.77 2.89
C HIS A 244 -20.34 -15.38 1.41
N PHE A 245 -19.36 -14.56 0.98
CA PHE A 245 -19.39 -13.99 -0.36
C PHE A 245 -18.87 -14.90 -1.45
N GLN A 246 -17.95 -15.79 -1.11
CA GLN A 246 -17.19 -16.60 -2.08
C GLN A 246 -16.42 -15.71 -3.08
N ARG A 247 -15.43 -16.23 -3.78
CA ARG A 247 -14.67 -15.51 -4.82
C ARG A 247 -14.14 -14.15 -4.36
N VAL A 248 -13.59 -14.09 -3.14
CA VAL A 248 -13.11 -12.85 -2.51
C VAL A 248 -11.71 -12.50 -3.00
N HIS A 249 -11.56 -11.25 -3.41
CA HIS A 249 -10.29 -10.59 -3.67
C HIS A 249 -9.98 -9.62 -2.54
N MET A 250 -8.74 -9.58 -2.08
CA MET A 250 -8.32 -8.55 -1.13
C MET A 250 -6.86 -8.17 -1.35
N PHE A 251 -6.56 -6.89 -1.08
CA PHE A 251 -5.18 -6.45 -0.92
C PHE A 251 -4.75 -6.63 0.54
N ALA A 252 -3.55 -7.17 0.74
CA ALA A 252 -2.99 -7.39 2.07
C ALA A 252 -1.53 -6.90 2.14
N ALA A 253 -1.18 -6.24 3.23
CA ALA A 253 0.23 -6.06 3.57
C ALA A 253 0.83 -7.43 4.02
N PRO A 254 2.15 -7.65 3.88
CA PRO A 254 2.79 -8.88 4.35
C PRO A 254 2.47 -9.26 5.80
N THR A 255 2.40 -8.27 6.69
CA THR A 255 2.00 -8.48 8.09
C THR A 255 0.56 -8.96 8.24
N MET A 256 -0.35 -8.56 7.34
CA MET A 256 -1.73 -9.05 7.33
C MET A 256 -1.76 -10.52 6.89
N VAL A 257 -0.99 -10.88 5.85
CA VAL A 257 -0.86 -12.28 5.40
C VAL A 257 -0.36 -13.17 6.54
N LYS A 258 0.72 -12.75 7.24
CA LYS A 258 1.25 -13.48 8.40
C LYS A 258 0.19 -13.66 9.49
N ARG A 259 -0.52 -12.59 9.88
CA ARG A 259 -1.59 -12.65 10.88
C ARG A 259 -2.75 -13.56 10.47
N MET A 260 -3.17 -13.53 9.19
CA MET A 260 -4.16 -14.47 8.66
C MET A 260 -3.68 -15.92 8.77
N THR A 261 -2.41 -16.19 8.43
CA THR A 261 -1.83 -17.52 8.50
C THR A 261 -1.83 -18.05 9.93
N LEU A 262 -1.39 -17.24 10.89
CA LEU A 262 -1.37 -17.62 12.31
C LEU A 262 -2.79 -17.83 12.87
N ALA A 263 -3.75 -16.95 12.55
CA ALA A 263 -5.14 -17.11 12.95
C ALA A 263 -5.77 -18.39 12.37
N ALA A 264 -5.50 -18.67 11.08
CA ALA A 264 -5.97 -19.88 10.43
C ALA A 264 -5.35 -21.17 10.99
N GLN A 265 -4.09 -21.13 11.42
CA GLN A 265 -3.45 -22.24 12.12
C GLN A 265 -4.09 -22.51 13.48
N ALA A 266 -4.43 -21.44 14.21
CA ALA A 266 -5.06 -21.55 15.54
C ALA A 266 -6.53 -22.00 15.47
N SER A 267 -7.31 -21.49 14.51
CA SER A 267 -8.76 -21.77 14.39
C SER A 267 -9.09 -22.98 13.53
N GLY A 268 -8.14 -23.45 12.72
CA GLY A 268 -8.40 -24.49 11.72
C GLY A 268 -8.97 -23.95 10.40
N ALA A 269 -9.23 -22.65 10.26
CA ALA A 269 -9.79 -22.05 9.03
C ALA A 269 -8.88 -22.32 7.82
N ASP A 270 -9.48 -22.68 6.69
CA ASP A 270 -8.78 -22.99 5.44
C ASP A 270 -8.82 -21.84 4.41
N GLY A 271 -9.49 -20.73 4.75
CA GLY A 271 -9.68 -19.60 3.85
C GLY A 271 -10.71 -19.84 2.75
N ALA A 272 -11.64 -20.77 2.96
CA ALA A 272 -12.72 -21.06 2.01
C ALA A 272 -13.40 -19.76 1.55
N GLY A 273 -13.57 -19.60 0.23
CA GLY A 273 -14.11 -18.40 -0.39
C GLY A 273 -13.09 -17.30 -0.74
N LEU A 274 -11.86 -17.35 -0.20
CA LEU A 274 -10.77 -16.50 -0.68
C LEU A 274 -10.33 -16.98 -2.06
N ARG A 275 -10.41 -16.11 -3.05
CA ARG A 275 -9.94 -16.37 -4.41
C ARG A 275 -8.55 -15.82 -4.64
N SER A 276 -8.31 -14.59 -4.18
CA SER A 276 -7.06 -13.90 -4.43
C SER A 276 -6.68 -13.01 -3.26
N VAL A 277 -5.48 -13.21 -2.75
CA VAL A 277 -4.83 -12.31 -1.79
C VAL A 277 -3.64 -11.68 -2.50
N ILE A 278 -3.83 -10.42 -2.93
CA ILE A 278 -2.79 -9.65 -3.58
C ILE A 278 -1.96 -8.99 -2.49
N TYR A 279 -0.69 -9.32 -2.38
CA TYR A 279 0.16 -8.77 -1.34
C TYR A 279 1.28 -7.89 -1.89
N GLY A 280 1.63 -6.86 -1.11
CA GLY A 280 2.66 -5.89 -1.45
C GLY A 280 2.76 -4.76 -0.43
N GLY A 281 3.51 -3.72 -0.76
CA GLY A 281 3.67 -2.53 0.08
C GLY A 281 4.67 -2.67 1.22
N GLY A 282 5.30 -3.83 1.39
CA GLY A 282 6.35 -4.13 2.35
C GLY A 282 7.09 -5.42 1.99
N PRO A 283 8.21 -5.72 2.67
CA PRO A 283 8.94 -6.96 2.45
C PRO A 283 8.07 -8.18 2.84
N MET A 284 7.98 -9.14 1.94
CA MET A 284 7.44 -10.47 2.21
C MET A 284 8.63 -11.43 2.34
N TYR A 285 8.75 -12.09 3.48
CA TYR A 285 9.79 -13.08 3.69
C TYR A 285 9.36 -14.44 3.14
N VAL A 286 10.33 -15.18 2.58
CA VAL A 286 10.07 -16.48 1.94
C VAL A 286 9.41 -17.45 2.91
N ALA A 287 9.87 -17.49 4.16
CA ALA A 287 9.29 -18.37 5.19
C ALA A 287 7.82 -18.07 5.46
N ASP A 288 7.42 -16.78 5.50
CA ASP A 288 6.04 -16.38 5.78
C ASP A 288 5.11 -16.76 4.60
N ILE A 289 5.55 -16.51 3.35
CA ILE A 289 4.72 -16.85 2.18
C ILE A 289 4.66 -18.38 1.93
N GLU A 290 5.71 -19.14 2.24
CA GLU A 290 5.68 -20.59 2.18
C GLU A 290 4.62 -21.17 3.14
N GLN A 291 4.56 -20.67 4.37
CA GLN A 291 3.55 -21.05 5.35
C GLN A 291 2.13 -20.68 4.91
N ALA A 292 1.97 -19.46 4.36
CA ALA A 292 0.69 -18.99 3.86
C ALA A 292 0.18 -19.87 2.69
N VAL A 293 1.04 -20.18 1.70
CA VAL A 293 0.69 -21.06 0.58
C VAL A 293 0.38 -22.48 1.06
N ALA A 294 1.13 -23.01 2.03
CA ALA A 294 0.86 -24.32 2.60
C ALA A 294 -0.51 -24.37 3.32
N ARG A 295 -0.94 -23.26 3.93
CA ARG A 295 -2.23 -23.18 4.63
C ARG A 295 -3.42 -22.95 3.71
N PHE A 296 -3.31 -22.01 2.77
CA PHE A 296 -4.43 -21.50 1.98
C PHE A 296 -4.41 -21.97 0.51
N GLY A 297 -3.33 -22.62 0.08
CA GLY A 297 -3.17 -23.01 -1.32
C GLY A 297 -2.78 -21.86 -2.24
N PRO A 298 -3.02 -21.99 -3.57
CA PRO A 298 -2.53 -21.08 -4.60
C PRO A 298 -3.44 -19.85 -4.77
N ILE A 299 -3.58 -19.03 -3.73
CA ILE A 299 -4.42 -17.82 -3.77
C ILE A 299 -3.60 -16.52 -3.74
N PHE A 300 -2.29 -16.60 -3.53
CA PHE A 300 -1.42 -15.44 -3.34
C PHE A 300 -0.84 -14.94 -4.64
N ILE A 301 -0.82 -13.62 -4.80
CA ILE A 301 -0.23 -12.91 -5.94
C ILE A 301 0.61 -11.78 -5.35
N GLN A 302 1.88 -11.69 -5.73
CA GLN A 302 2.70 -10.56 -5.30
C GLN A 302 2.67 -9.44 -6.33
N ILE A 303 2.62 -8.20 -5.83
CA ILE A 303 2.88 -7.01 -6.65
C ILE A 303 3.95 -6.15 -5.99
N TYR A 304 4.72 -5.46 -6.82
CA TYR A 304 5.56 -4.36 -6.40
C TYR A 304 5.12 -3.09 -7.10
N GLY A 305 5.07 -2.03 -6.33
CA GLY A 305 4.75 -0.68 -6.75
C GLY A 305 4.98 0.30 -5.61
N GLN A 306 4.94 1.56 -5.96
CA GLN A 306 5.10 2.68 -5.02
C GLN A 306 3.95 3.67 -5.24
N GLY A 307 3.83 4.71 -4.41
CA GLY A 307 2.89 5.80 -4.69
C GLY A 307 3.15 6.45 -6.05
N GLU A 308 4.42 6.53 -6.43
CA GLU A 308 4.95 7.12 -7.66
C GLU A 308 4.66 6.29 -8.93
N CYS A 309 4.42 4.99 -8.77
CA CYS A 309 3.92 4.06 -9.79
C CYS A 309 3.02 3.04 -9.07
N PRO A 310 1.72 3.38 -8.88
CA PRO A 310 0.86 2.63 -7.99
C PRO A 310 0.55 1.23 -8.52
N MET A 311 0.94 0.20 -7.78
CA MET A 311 0.63 -1.21 -8.02
C MET A 311 1.10 -1.81 -9.36
N ALA A 312 1.81 -1.05 -10.22
CA ALA A 312 1.99 -1.37 -11.64
C ALA A 312 3.46 -1.48 -12.07
N ILE A 313 4.38 -1.85 -11.16
CA ILE A 313 5.79 -2.07 -11.55
C ILE A 313 6.01 -3.53 -11.94
N THR A 314 5.86 -4.46 -10.98
CA THR A 314 6.02 -5.90 -11.26
C THR A 314 4.89 -6.72 -10.64
N THR A 315 4.77 -7.96 -11.10
CA THR A 315 3.89 -8.98 -10.52
C THR A 315 4.55 -10.35 -10.55
N LEU A 316 4.33 -11.14 -9.50
CA LEU A 316 4.56 -12.58 -9.45
C LEU A 316 3.20 -13.25 -9.36
N SER A 317 2.84 -13.98 -10.40
CA SER A 317 1.51 -14.57 -10.55
C SER A 317 1.21 -15.64 -9.49
N ARG A 318 -0.05 -15.94 -9.29
CA ARG A 318 -0.54 -17.01 -8.40
C ARG A 318 0.13 -18.35 -8.69
N ALA A 319 0.27 -18.69 -9.98
CA ALA A 319 0.91 -19.92 -10.40
C ALA A 319 2.39 -19.96 -9.99
N GLU A 320 3.12 -18.85 -10.19
CA GLU A 320 4.54 -18.76 -9.83
C GLU A 320 4.75 -18.76 -8.32
N VAL A 321 3.88 -18.10 -7.54
CA VAL A 321 3.94 -18.12 -6.05
C VAL A 321 3.74 -19.54 -5.53
N ALA A 322 2.89 -20.36 -6.17
CA ALA A 322 2.59 -21.73 -5.74
C ALA A 322 3.51 -22.78 -6.36
N ASP A 323 4.22 -22.49 -7.45
CA ASP A 323 5.07 -23.45 -8.16
C ASP A 323 6.24 -23.91 -7.28
N ARG A 324 6.43 -25.24 -7.20
CA ARG A 324 7.55 -25.89 -6.50
C ARG A 324 8.34 -26.81 -7.45
N SER A 325 7.93 -26.90 -8.71
CA SER A 325 8.54 -27.79 -9.72
C SER A 325 9.76 -27.18 -10.38
N HIS A 326 9.84 -25.83 -10.48
CA HIS A 326 10.94 -25.16 -11.13
C HIS A 326 12.23 -25.23 -10.28
N PRO A 327 13.41 -25.50 -10.86
CA PRO A 327 14.66 -25.57 -10.10
C PRO A 327 14.95 -24.32 -9.25
N ASN A 328 14.62 -23.14 -9.79
CA ASN A 328 14.85 -21.85 -9.15
C ASN A 328 13.58 -21.30 -8.43
N TRP A 329 12.60 -22.15 -8.08
CA TRP A 329 11.32 -21.70 -7.52
C TRP A 329 11.50 -20.83 -6.27
N ARG A 330 12.48 -21.13 -5.42
CA ARG A 330 12.74 -20.38 -4.19
C ARG A 330 13.27 -18.97 -4.47
N ALA A 331 14.16 -18.83 -5.45
CA ALA A 331 14.64 -17.52 -5.90
C ALA A 331 13.50 -16.69 -6.54
N ARG A 332 12.63 -17.32 -7.35
CA ARG A 332 11.44 -16.67 -7.91
C ARG A 332 10.47 -16.23 -6.81
N LEU A 333 10.24 -17.07 -5.81
CA LEU A 333 9.38 -16.73 -4.65
C LEU A 333 9.96 -15.59 -3.81
N ALA A 334 11.28 -15.45 -3.74
CA ALA A 334 11.97 -14.35 -3.07
C ALA A 334 11.95 -13.04 -3.89
N SER A 335 11.67 -13.13 -5.20
CA SER A 335 11.56 -11.97 -6.09
C SER A 335 10.22 -11.26 -5.93
N VAL A 336 10.08 -10.11 -6.56
CA VAL A 336 8.79 -9.41 -6.71
C VAL A 336 8.19 -9.60 -8.11
N GLY A 337 8.66 -10.62 -8.83
CA GLY A 337 8.17 -10.99 -10.15
C GLY A 337 8.77 -10.17 -11.29
N ARG A 338 8.04 -10.09 -12.41
CA ARG A 338 8.46 -9.44 -13.66
C ARG A 338 7.63 -8.20 -13.93
N ALA A 339 8.17 -7.32 -14.80
CA ALA A 339 7.50 -6.09 -15.20
C ALA A 339 6.06 -6.35 -15.69
N GLN A 340 5.13 -5.51 -15.24
CA GLN A 340 3.76 -5.49 -15.79
C GLN A 340 3.76 -4.88 -17.20
N THR A 341 2.68 -5.12 -17.93
CA THR A 341 2.61 -4.80 -19.39
C THR A 341 2.89 -3.33 -19.71
N SER A 342 2.48 -2.39 -18.88
CA SER A 342 2.70 -0.96 -19.13
C SER A 342 4.02 -0.42 -18.59
N ALA A 343 4.81 -1.24 -17.90
CA ALA A 343 6.06 -0.83 -17.26
C ALA A 343 7.29 -1.29 -18.04
N GLU A 344 8.16 -0.35 -18.36
CA GLU A 344 9.55 -0.65 -18.71
C GLU A 344 10.38 -0.62 -17.43
N LEU A 345 11.19 -1.64 -17.22
CA LEU A 345 11.99 -1.83 -16.02
C LEU A 345 13.46 -2.02 -16.38
N ARG A 346 14.36 -1.35 -15.66
CA ARG A 346 15.80 -1.58 -15.74
C ARG A 346 16.48 -1.37 -14.38
N ILE A 347 17.66 -1.91 -14.24
CA ILE A 347 18.56 -1.60 -13.14
C ILE A 347 19.60 -0.61 -13.66
N GLY A 348 19.80 0.48 -12.94
CA GLY A 348 20.74 1.53 -13.32
C GLY A 348 21.83 1.74 -12.27
N ASP A 349 22.96 2.27 -12.71
CA ASP A 349 23.98 2.83 -11.84
C ASP A 349 23.57 4.22 -11.31
N GLU A 350 24.44 4.88 -10.55
CA GLU A 350 24.23 6.22 -9.97
C GLU A 350 23.96 7.30 -11.04
N THR A 351 24.35 7.08 -12.29
CA THR A 351 24.13 7.98 -13.42
C THR A 351 22.90 7.59 -14.24
N GLY A 352 22.24 6.50 -13.86
CA GLY A 352 21.08 5.95 -14.56
C GLY A 352 21.42 5.11 -15.78
N GLN A 353 22.70 4.75 -16.01
CA GLN A 353 23.09 3.84 -17.10
C GLN A 353 22.69 2.41 -16.74
N PRO A 354 22.19 1.61 -17.72
CA PRO A 354 21.73 0.26 -17.47
C PRO A 354 22.87 -0.67 -17.05
N LEU A 355 22.60 -1.49 -16.04
CA LEU A 355 23.48 -2.54 -15.55
C LEU A 355 23.09 -3.91 -16.10
N PRO A 356 24.04 -4.84 -16.26
CA PRO A 356 23.75 -6.20 -16.73
C PRO A 356 22.95 -7.01 -15.70
N PRO A 357 22.23 -8.08 -16.12
CA PRO A 357 21.56 -8.99 -15.20
C PRO A 357 22.46 -9.49 -14.07
N GLY A 358 21.87 -9.70 -12.90
CA GLY A 358 22.57 -10.12 -11.68
C GLY A 358 23.33 -9.00 -10.95
N THR A 359 23.44 -7.81 -11.54
CA THR A 359 24.13 -6.68 -10.91
C THR A 359 23.14 -5.83 -10.13
N VAL A 360 23.45 -5.55 -8.86
CA VAL A 360 22.64 -4.71 -7.98
C VAL A 360 22.83 -3.25 -8.33
N GLY A 361 21.73 -2.54 -8.50
CA GLY A 361 21.69 -1.10 -8.75
C GLY A 361 20.32 -0.52 -8.40
N GLU A 362 20.08 0.74 -8.77
CA GLU A 362 18.80 1.38 -8.54
C GLU A 362 17.74 0.87 -9.52
N ILE A 363 16.56 0.55 -9.00
CA ILE A 363 15.43 0.14 -9.81
C ILE A 363 14.84 1.37 -10.49
N MET A 364 14.78 1.34 -11.81
CA MET A 364 14.26 2.43 -12.64
C MET A 364 13.05 1.97 -13.42
N VAL A 365 12.01 2.78 -13.44
CA VAL A 365 10.73 2.45 -14.08
C VAL A 365 10.29 3.56 -15.03
N ARG A 366 9.75 3.19 -16.18
CA ARG A 366 9.12 4.09 -17.14
C ARG A 366 7.79 3.49 -17.62
N GLY A 367 6.78 4.32 -17.85
CA GLY A 367 5.49 3.88 -18.38
C GLY A 367 4.34 4.79 -18.00
N ASP A 368 3.15 4.48 -18.53
CA ASP A 368 1.94 5.30 -18.36
C ASP A 368 1.39 5.30 -16.92
N ALA A 369 1.82 4.35 -16.08
CA ALA A 369 1.49 4.31 -14.66
C ALA A 369 2.45 5.12 -13.77
N VAL A 370 3.53 5.69 -14.32
CA VAL A 370 4.49 6.53 -13.59
C VAL A 370 3.93 7.95 -13.42
N MET A 371 4.11 8.49 -12.22
CA MET A 371 3.66 9.85 -11.87
C MET A 371 4.31 10.93 -12.75
N PRO A 372 3.62 12.04 -13.02
CA PRO A 372 4.24 13.22 -13.65
C PRO A 372 5.15 13.99 -12.68
N GLY A 373 5.08 13.70 -11.39
CA GLY A 373 5.90 14.30 -10.34
C GLY A 373 5.18 14.46 -9.02
N TYR A 374 5.91 14.96 -8.02
CA TYR A 374 5.36 15.35 -6.74
C TYR A 374 4.69 16.74 -6.83
N TRP A 375 3.61 16.90 -6.12
CA TRP A 375 2.86 18.15 -6.05
C TRP A 375 3.70 19.27 -5.43
N GLN A 376 3.83 20.37 -6.15
CA GLN A 376 4.56 21.58 -5.72
C GLN A 376 5.99 21.32 -5.17
N ASN A 377 6.68 20.28 -5.69
CA ASN A 377 8.01 19.92 -5.20
C ASN A 377 9.02 19.68 -6.33
N PRO A 378 9.46 20.76 -7.04
CA PRO A 378 10.38 20.62 -8.18
C PRO A 378 11.74 20.03 -7.81
N GLN A 379 12.23 20.26 -6.58
CA GLN A 379 13.49 19.67 -6.13
C GLN A 379 13.42 18.14 -5.98
N ALA A 380 12.30 17.64 -5.43
CA ALA A 380 12.08 16.19 -5.35
C ALA A 380 11.85 15.58 -6.74
N ASN A 381 11.20 16.30 -7.65
CA ASN A 381 10.97 15.86 -9.03
C ASN A 381 12.29 15.70 -9.79
N ALA A 382 13.21 16.66 -9.70
CA ALA A 382 14.51 16.60 -10.34
C ALA A 382 15.37 15.41 -9.87
N LYS A 383 15.13 14.91 -8.64
CA LYS A 383 15.81 13.72 -8.11
C LYS A 383 15.11 12.42 -8.47
N ALA A 384 13.78 12.44 -8.55
CA ALA A 384 12.98 11.24 -8.75
C ALA A 384 12.77 10.91 -10.23
N LEU A 385 12.84 11.89 -11.13
CA LEU A 385 12.59 11.72 -12.56
C LEU A 385 13.83 12.11 -13.35
N LEU A 386 14.50 11.12 -13.93
CA LEU A 386 15.71 11.28 -14.72
C LEU A 386 15.48 10.75 -16.13
N ASP A 387 15.54 11.60 -17.15
CA ASP A 387 15.41 11.25 -18.58
C ASP A 387 14.16 10.38 -18.89
N GLY A 388 13.02 10.70 -18.23
CA GLY A 388 11.77 9.97 -18.39
C GLY A 388 11.66 8.69 -17.57
N TRP A 389 12.65 8.38 -16.73
CA TRP A 389 12.64 7.26 -15.80
C TRP A 389 12.36 7.73 -14.37
N LEU A 390 11.52 6.98 -13.68
CA LEU A 390 11.36 7.09 -12.24
C LEU A 390 12.52 6.37 -11.55
N MET A 391 13.31 7.11 -10.78
CA MET A 391 14.28 6.58 -9.82
C MET A 391 13.51 6.19 -8.57
N THR A 392 13.34 4.89 -8.32
CA THR A 392 12.44 4.40 -7.26
C THR A 392 12.99 4.61 -5.85
N GLY A 393 14.31 4.78 -5.72
CA GLY A 393 15.02 4.78 -4.45
C GLY A 393 15.14 3.39 -3.82
N ASP A 394 14.67 2.35 -4.50
CA ASP A 394 14.82 0.95 -4.11
C ASP A 394 15.96 0.32 -4.90
N MET A 395 16.79 -0.48 -4.23
CA MET A 395 17.91 -1.22 -4.83
C MET A 395 17.49 -2.65 -5.11
N GLY A 396 17.97 -3.21 -6.22
CA GLY A 396 17.68 -4.58 -6.59
C GLY A 396 18.46 -5.02 -7.82
N PHE A 397 18.15 -6.20 -8.31
CA PHE A 397 18.71 -6.73 -9.56
C PHE A 397 17.65 -7.50 -10.33
N LEU A 398 17.82 -7.55 -11.65
CA LEU A 398 17.08 -8.45 -12.54
C LEU A 398 17.92 -9.69 -12.79
N ASP A 399 17.31 -10.87 -12.73
CA ASP A 399 17.94 -12.08 -13.21
C ASP A 399 17.83 -12.21 -14.75
N GLU A 400 18.40 -13.28 -15.31
CA GLU A 400 18.38 -13.56 -16.76
C GLU A 400 16.96 -13.82 -17.31
N ASP A 401 16.03 -14.26 -16.46
CA ASP A 401 14.62 -14.50 -16.77
C ASP A 401 13.75 -13.24 -16.58
N GLY A 402 14.34 -12.11 -16.13
CA GLY A 402 13.67 -10.83 -15.92
C GLY A 402 12.92 -10.72 -14.57
N TYR A 403 13.18 -11.61 -13.61
CA TYR A 403 12.64 -11.47 -12.25
C TYR A 403 13.42 -10.43 -11.46
N LEU A 404 12.67 -9.50 -10.86
CA LEU A 404 13.22 -8.45 -10.01
C LEU A 404 13.33 -8.95 -8.57
N THR A 405 14.53 -8.93 -8.02
CA THR A 405 14.76 -9.16 -6.59
C THR A 405 15.08 -7.84 -5.91
N LEU A 406 14.24 -7.44 -4.94
CA LEU A 406 14.49 -6.27 -4.10
C LEU A 406 15.55 -6.62 -3.05
N GLN A 407 16.56 -5.77 -2.93
CA GLN A 407 17.59 -5.90 -1.87
C GLN A 407 17.24 -5.03 -0.66
N ASP A 408 17.17 -3.72 -0.83
CA ASP A 408 16.71 -2.78 0.19
C ASP A 408 16.51 -1.37 -0.42
N ARG A 409 16.22 -0.38 0.40
CA ARG A 409 16.29 1.02 -0.03
C ARG A 409 17.73 1.52 0.00
N SER A 410 18.11 2.35 -0.96
CA SER A 410 19.46 2.93 -1.03
C SER A 410 19.90 3.60 0.28
N LYS A 411 18.96 4.23 0.99
CA LYS A 411 19.17 4.87 2.30
C LYS A 411 19.28 3.92 3.50
N ASP A 412 18.84 2.67 3.35
CA ASP A 412 18.87 1.65 4.40
C ASP A 412 20.08 0.71 4.24
N LEU A 413 20.82 0.85 3.13
CA LEU A 413 22.09 0.17 2.88
C LEU A 413 23.08 0.45 4.01
N ILE A 414 23.70 -0.60 4.54
CA ILE A 414 24.73 -0.50 5.57
C ILE A 414 26.10 -0.60 4.89
N ILE A 415 26.95 0.40 5.11
CA ILE A 415 28.31 0.41 4.56
C ILE A 415 29.29 0.09 5.69
N SER A 416 29.72 -1.17 5.75
CA SER A 416 30.63 -1.66 6.80
C SER A 416 31.98 -2.07 6.20
N GLY A 417 33.05 -1.42 6.62
CA GLY A 417 34.40 -1.70 6.12
C GLY A 417 34.51 -1.60 4.59
N GLY A 418 33.77 -0.69 3.96
CA GLY A 418 33.75 -0.53 2.51
C GLY A 418 32.90 -1.57 1.76
N SER A 419 32.22 -2.46 2.48
CA SER A 419 31.32 -3.46 1.90
C SER A 419 29.87 -3.05 2.07
N ASN A 420 29.08 -3.20 1.00
CA ASN A 420 27.63 -3.00 1.03
C ASN A 420 26.95 -4.21 1.67
N ILE A 421 26.15 -3.96 2.72
CA ILE A 421 25.36 -4.98 3.40
C ILE A 421 23.90 -4.55 3.30
N TYR A 422 23.08 -5.43 2.71
CA TYR A 422 21.66 -5.21 2.56
C TYR A 422 20.92 -5.81 3.75
N PRO A 423 20.23 -5.01 4.59
CA PRO A 423 19.50 -5.50 5.76
C PRO A 423 18.61 -6.69 5.49
N ARG A 424 17.88 -6.68 4.37
CA ARG A 424 16.96 -7.77 4.00
C ARG A 424 17.66 -9.13 3.87
N GLU A 425 18.87 -9.17 3.33
CA GLU A 425 19.64 -10.41 3.19
C GLU A 425 19.94 -11.03 4.56
N VAL A 426 20.25 -10.20 5.53
CA VAL A 426 20.49 -10.64 6.92
C VAL A 426 19.18 -11.05 7.59
N GLU A 427 18.13 -10.25 7.43
CA GLU A 427 16.80 -10.52 7.97
C GLU A 427 16.23 -11.87 7.47
N GLU A 428 16.35 -12.17 6.18
CA GLU A 428 15.90 -13.44 5.57
C GLU A 428 16.62 -14.67 6.17
N VAL A 429 17.90 -14.53 6.46
CA VAL A 429 18.67 -15.63 7.07
C VAL A 429 18.26 -15.84 8.51
N VAL A 430 18.21 -14.78 9.29
CA VAL A 430 17.92 -14.87 10.73
C VAL A 430 16.49 -15.36 10.99
N LEU A 431 15.51 -15.01 10.14
CA LEU A 431 14.13 -15.52 10.22
C LEU A 431 13.99 -17.03 10.01
N GLN A 432 15.02 -17.70 9.49
CA GLN A 432 15.03 -19.17 9.40
C GLN A 432 15.34 -19.83 10.76
N HIS A 433 15.81 -19.07 11.76
CA HIS A 433 16.07 -19.59 13.09
C HIS A 433 14.77 -19.77 13.88
N PRO A 434 14.51 -20.96 14.47
CA PRO A 434 13.21 -21.30 15.07
C PRO A 434 12.72 -20.37 16.20
N LEU A 435 13.65 -19.71 16.89
CA LEU A 435 13.34 -18.78 17.98
C LEU A 435 12.99 -17.36 17.51
N VAL A 436 13.18 -17.04 16.25
CA VAL A 436 12.98 -15.69 15.73
C VAL A 436 11.59 -15.57 15.11
N GLU A 437 10.76 -14.70 15.69
CA GLU A 437 9.42 -14.38 15.19
C GLU A 437 9.43 -13.19 14.23
N GLU A 438 10.15 -12.11 14.62
CA GLU A 438 10.35 -10.94 13.78
C GLU A 438 11.79 -10.42 13.92
N ILE A 439 12.30 -9.80 12.87
CA ILE A 439 13.61 -9.14 12.87
C ILE A 439 13.58 -7.86 12.05
N SER A 440 14.38 -6.89 12.44
CA SER A 440 14.76 -5.77 11.59
C SER A 440 16.20 -5.37 11.82
N VAL A 441 16.92 -5.12 10.73
CA VAL A 441 18.34 -4.83 10.72
C VAL A 441 18.59 -3.39 10.30
N VAL A 442 19.48 -2.71 11.02
CA VAL A 442 19.90 -1.33 10.73
C VAL A 442 21.43 -1.18 10.89
N GLY A 443 21.98 -0.14 10.23
CA GLY A 443 23.35 0.30 10.48
C GLY A 443 23.45 1.14 11.75
N ALA A 444 24.55 0.97 12.47
CA ALA A 444 24.97 1.84 13.56
C ALA A 444 26.36 2.43 13.26
N PRO A 445 26.63 3.72 13.51
CA PRO A 445 27.94 4.31 13.33
C PRO A 445 29.02 3.58 14.14
N HIS A 446 30.17 3.34 13.53
CA HIS A 446 31.32 2.69 14.17
C HIS A 446 32.63 3.33 13.71
N PRO A 447 33.56 3.65 14.64
CA PRO A 447 34.79 4.39 14.30
C PRO A 447 35.69 3.69 13.29
N ASP A 448 35.81 2.35 13.36
CA ASP A 448 36.73 1.59 12.49
C ASP A 448 36.07 1.08 11.20
N TRP A 449 34.74 0.89 11.20
CA TRP A 449 33.99 0.23 10.11
C TRP A 449 33.07 1.17 9.33
N GLY A 450 32.96 2.45 9.74
CA GLY A 450 31.95 3.36 9.24
C GLY A 450 30.58 3.02 9.85
N GLU A 451 30.06 1.84 9.54
CA GLU A 451 28.87 1.29 10.18
C GLU A 451 29.07 -0.18 10.59
N ILE A 452 28.30 -0.61 11.58
CA ILE A 452 28.14 -2.02 11.95
C ILE A 452 26.67 -2.44 11.80
N VAL A 453 26.46 -3.73 11.62
CA VAL A 453 25.13 -4.32 11.52
C VAL A 453 24.56 -4.55 12.91
N VAL A 454 23.39 -3.99 13.19
CA VAL A 454 22.62 -4.16 14.44
C VAL A 454 21.28 -4.83 14.11
N ALA A 455 20.99 -5.94 14.75
CA ALA A 455 19.74 -6.68 14.61
C ALA A 455 18.83 -6.50 15.82
N PHE A 456 17.59 -6.09 15.58
CA PHE A 456 16.50 -6.07 16.56
C PHE A 456 15.62 -7.29 16.35
N VAL A 457 15.47 -8.12 17.38
CA VAL A 457 14.82 -9.43 17.28
C VAL A 457 13.64 -9.50 18.24
N VAL A 458 12.51 -9.97 17.74
CA VAL A 458 11.37 -10.44 18.53
C VAL A 458 11.41 -11.95 18.52
N THR A 459 11.38 -12.57 19.70
CA THR A 459 11.46 -14.01 19.86
C THR A 459 10.10 -14.66 20.10
N THR A 460 9.93 -15.87 19.61
CA THR A 460 8.73 -16.68 19.83
C THR A 460 8.52 -16.91 21.34
N GLY A 461 7.36 -16.47 21.83
CA GLY A 461 7.01 -16.61 23.25
C GLY A 461 7.86 -15.79 24.21
N GLY A 462 8.59 -14.77 23.73
CA GLY A 462 9.41 -13.89 24.57
C GLY A 462 10.65 -14.56 25.18
N GLN A 463 11.09 -15.70 24.64
CA GLN A 463 12.28 -16.42 25.13
C GLN A 463 13.53 -15.55 24.94
N PRO A 464 14.51 -15.59 25.86
CA PRO A 464 15.74 -14.82 25.71
C PRO A 464 16.52 -15.27 24.47
N ILE A 465 17.13 -14.32 23.74
CA ILE A 465 18.02 -14.64 22.63
C ILE A 465 19.33 -15.25 23.14
N ASP A 466 19.89 -16.14 22.35
CA ASP A 466 21.29 -16.55 22.46
C ASP A 466 22.07 -15.94 21.29
N PRO A 467 22.79 -14.83 21.50
CA PRO A 467 23.58 -14.19 20.44
C PRO A 467 24.60 -15.12 19.77
N ALA A 468 25.19 -16.07 20.52
CA ALA A 468 26.15 -16.99 19.97
C ALA A 468 25.51 -18.01 19.03
N ALA A 469 24.30 -18.50 19.34
CA ALA A 469 23.54 -19.37 18.46
C ALA A 469 23.10 -18.65 17.18
N LEU A 470 22.62 -17.41 17.29
CA LEU A 470 22.24 -16.58 16.15
C LEU A 470 23.44 -16.23 15.26
N ASP A 471 24.61 -15.93 15.88
CA ASP A 471 25.87 -15.72 15.16
C ASP A 471 26.30 -16.98 14.38
N ALA A 472 26.25 -18.15 15.02
CA ALA A 472 26.58 -19.43 14.38
C ALA A 472 25.63 -19.71 13.21
N HIS A 473 24.32 -19.43 13.39
CA HIS A 473 23.33 -19.56 12.32
C HIS A 473 23.66 -18.64 11.14
N CYS A 474 23.96 -17.36 11.38
CA CYS A 474 24.39 -16.43 10.33
C CYS A 474 25.63 -16.91 9.60
N MET A 475 26.67 -17.35 10.32
CA MET A 475 27.93 -17.81 9.72
C MET A 475 27.77 -19.05 8.85
N ALA A 476 26.76 -19.88 9.11
CA ALA A 476 26.45 -21.03 8.29
C ALA A 476 25.76 -20.67 6.94
N HIS A 477 25.17 -19.47 6.83
CA HIS A 477 24.31 -19.13 5.71
C HIS A 477 24.74 -17.88 4.92
N ILE A 478 25.43 -16.93 5.56
CA ILE A 478 25.91 -15.69 4.93
C ILE A 478 27.39 -15.40 5.23
N ALA A 479 27.97 -14.52 4.41
CA ALA A 479 29.36 -14.10 4.61
C ALA A 479 29.57 -13.45 5.99
N ARG A 480 30.66 -13.78 6.64
CA ARG A 480 31.00 -13.37 8.02
C ARG A 480 30.89 -11.86 8.28
N PHE A 481 31.20 -11.04 7.30
CA PHE A 481 31.15 -9.58 7.45
C PHE A 481 29.72 -9.02 7.47
N LYS A 482 28.73 -9.78 6.95
CA LYS A 482 27.30 -9.37 6.90
C LYS A 482 26.56 -9.64 8.21
N ARG A 483 27.09 -10.53 9.06
CA ARG A 483 26.43 -10.90 10.31
C ARG A 483 26.29 -9.71 11.25
N PRO A 484 25.22 -9.63 12.06
CA PRO A 484 25.07 -8.62 13.10
C PRO A 484 26.24 -8.62 14.06
N LYS A 485 26.70 -7.43 14.42
CA LYS A 485 27.71 -7.22 15.47
C LYS A 485 27.05 -6.99 16.82
N GLN A 486 25.80 -6.55 16.81
CA GLN A 486 24.97 -6.37 18.00
C GLN A 486 23.60 -7.01 17.78
N TRP A 487 23.14 -7.69 18.81
CA TRP A 487 21.82 -8.29 18.88
C TRP A 487 21.03 -7.61 19.99
N ARG A 488 19.83 -7.12 19.67
CA ARG A 488 18.93 -6.46 20.63
C ARG A 488 17.58 -7.14 20.62
N GLN A 489 17.22 -7.76 21.72
CA GLN A 489 15.89 -8.30 21.90
C GLN A 489 14.90 -7.18 22.21
N VAL A 490 13.74 -7.19 21.54
CA VAL A 490 12.66 -6.25 21.79
C VAL A 490 11.34 -7.00 21.91
N ALA A 491 10.41 -6.45 22.69
CA ALA A 491 9.07 -7.05 22.83
C ALA A 491 8.25 -6.92 21.53
N ALA A 492 8.47 -5.86 20.74
CA ALA A 492 7.85 -5.63 19.44
C ALA A 492 8.69 -4.66 18.63
N LEU A 493 8.69 -4.84 17.30
CA LEU A 493 9.29 -3.86 16.39
C LEU A 493 8.37 -2.63 16.24
N PRO A 494 8.94 -1.40 16.18
CA PRO A 494 8.16 -0.19 15.93
C PRO A 494 7.61 -0.22 14.50
N LYS A 495 6.29 -0.10 14.36
CA LYS A 495 5.60 -0.14 13.06
C LYS A 495 4.75 1.10 12.84
N ASN A 496 4.67 1.53 11.59
CA ASN A 496 3.71 2.57 11.21
C ASN A 496 2.28 2.02 11.15
N ASN A 497 1.32 2.91 10.85
CA ASN A 497 -0.10 2.57 10.75
C ASN A 497 -0.45 1.54 9.65
N TYR A 498 0.50 1.21 8.79
CA TYR A 498 0.37 0.21 7.71
C TYR A 498 1.10 -1.10 8.05
N GLY A 499 1.65 -1.23 9.26
CA GLY A 499 2.40 -2.42 9.71
C GLY A 499 3.85 -2.48 9.22
N LYS A 500 4.36 -1.42 8.58
CA LYS A 500 5.75 -1.34 8.12
C LYS A 500 6.68 -0.95 9.27
N VAL A 501 7.77 -1.68 9.45
CA VAL A 501 8.79 -1.38 10.45
C VAL A 501 9.42 0.00 10.21
N LEU A 502 9.55 0.78 11.27
CA LEU A 502 10.13 2.12 11.28
C LEU A 502 11.64 2.04 11.58
N LYS A 503 12.46 1.76 10.54
CA LYS A 503 13.93 1.69 10.68
C LYS A 503 14.53 3.00 11.23
N THR A 504 13.90 4.14 11.00
CA THR A 504 14.31 5.43 11.60
C THR A 504 14.23 5.41 13.13
N THR A 505 13.17 4.82 13.69
CA THR A 505 13.02 4.65 15.14
C THR A 505 14.08 3.69 15.70
N LEU A 506 14.35 2.59 14.97
CA LEU A 506 15.40 1.64 15.39
C LEU A 506 16.79 2.29 15.39
N ARG A 507 17.10 3.13 14.39
CA ARG A 507 18.36 3.90 14.37
C ARG A 507 18.43 4.90 15.54
N GLN A 508 17.31 5.52 15.90
CA GLN A 508 17.26 6.39 17.07
C GLN A 508 17.55 5.61 18.35
N TRP A 509 16.95 4.42 18.54
CA TRP A 509 17.26 3.55 19.70
C TRP A 509 18.73 3.14 19.75
N VAL A 510 19.37 2.96 18.59
CA VAL A 510 20.82 2.72 18.54
C VAL A 510 21.61 3.94 19.00
N ALA A 511 21.21 5.14 18.55
CA ALA A 511 21.89 6.38 18.90
C ALA A 511 21.71 6.75 20.39
N ASP A 512 20.52 6.52 20.94
CA ASP A 512 20.19 6.86 22.34
C ASP A 512 20.89 5.94 23.35
N ALA A 513 21.19 4.68 22.96
CA ALA A 513 21.87 3.71 23.84
C ALA A 513 23.40 3.89 23.94
N GLY A 514 24.00 4.76 23.12
CA GLY A 514 25.45 4.99 23.10
C GLY A 514 26.28 3.81 22.54
N PRO A 515 27.56 4.03 22.21
CA PRO A 515 28.47 2.95 21.80
C PRO A 515 28.87 2.13 23.02
N GLY A 516 28.27 0.96 23.23
CA GLY A 516 28.75 -0.03 24.18
C GLY A 516 27.89 -0.41 25.36
N GLU A 517 26.68 0.10 25.51
CA GLU A 517 25.74 -0.44 26.50
C GLU A 517 25.01 -1.66 25.91
N GLU A 518 25.36 -2.84 26.38
CA GLU A 518 24.50 -4.02 26.33
C GLU A 518 23.29 -3.74 27.23
N PRO A 519 22.06 -3.95 26.76
CA PRO A 519 20.88 -3.84 27.60
C PRO A 519 20.77 -5.02 28.58
#